data_3e3aad0f02966d3fdb4cc1f9e80c4cd6
#
_entry.id   3e3aad0f02966d3fdb4cc1f9e80c4cd6
#
_cell.length_a   1.000
_cell.length_b   1.000
_cell.length_c   1.000
_cell.angle_alpha   90.00
_cell.angle_beta   90.00
_cell.angle_gamma   90.00
#
_symmetry.space_group_name_H-M   'P 1'
#
loop_
_entity.id
_entity.type
_entity.pdbx_description
1 polymer ?
#
loop_
_entity_poly.entity_id
_entity_poly.type
_entity_poly.pdbx_seq_one_letter_code
_entity_poly.pdbx_strand_id
1 'polypeptide(L)'
;HLLSEALGLSSTGRDCLLCYRELVHALIRSGVYPATAQAVYGLALLLERGILYQPPVAPAMWRQLNLQLSEWAEARLSLAYGEVASPRARLIEGVLCMLGLPLGVGQGNNPTCQSARALSMWAYNDPDYLLQMVTWAARDDEIIMHFEGQPISSNESVSGVAAELPMDLDPVSLIVVPHLDRIYAEMGRRCIGREGDPHRWVNPEFHGWWSGRGFSINVDVATGKLCEVDTFIRHFYASYHPYYNGNQPLIHPQPAGIAVTDSAARFIGWHAITILRASLDPNDVMRIYFYNPNNDSGQDWGDGVKVSTSGNGERFGEASLPFEQFTSRLYIYHYDPLERGELATVTDEELERVKGFLNRSWGATRLPSTDLQADPGPR
;
A
#
# COMPACT_ATOMS: atom_id res chain seq x y z
N HIS A 1 -14.33 -28.55 -15.22
CA HIS A 1 -15.69 -28.08 -14.90
C HIS A 1 -15.89 -28.00 -13.38
N LEU A 2 -15.75 -29.13 -12.68
CA LEU A 2 -15.93 -29.22 -11.22
C LEU A 2 -15.05 -28.22 -10.44
N LEU A 3 -13.78 -28.05 -10.82
CA LEU A 3 -12.88 -27.12 -10.13
C LEU A 3 -13.32 -25.67 -10.33
N SER A 4 -13.74 -25.28 -11.53
CA SER A 4 -14.22 -23.92 -11.79
C SER A 4 -15.52 -23.61 -11.04
N GLU A 5 -16.37 -24.59 -10.85
CA GLU A 5 -17.58 -24.47 -10.03
C GLU A 5 -17.25 -24.36 -8.54
N ALA A 6 -16.34 -25.22 -8.05
CA ALA A 6 -15.88 -25.19 -6.66
C ALA A 6 -15.21 -23.87 -6.28
N LEU A 7 -14.51 -23.24 -7.22
CA LEU A 7 -13.88 -21.93 -7.04
C LEU A 7 -14.84 -20.75 -7.32
N GLY A 8 -16.04 -20.99 -7.80
CA GLY A 8 -17.03 -19.96 -8.11
C GLY A 8 -16.62 -19.01 -9.24
N LEU A 9 -15.84 -19.50 -10.23
CA LEU A 9 -15.23 -18.66 -11.25
C LEU A 9 -16.23 -18.14 -12.28
N SER A 10 -16.07 -16.88 -12.64
CA SER A 10 -16.68 -16.25 -13.82
C SER A 10 -16.06 -16.80 -15.12
N SER A 11 -16.52 -16.32 -16.28
CA SER A 11 -15.91 -16.67 -17.57
C SER A 11 -14.43 -16.34 -17.61
N THR A 12 -14.03 -15.18 -17.13
CA THR A 12 -12.61 -14.74 -17.08
C THR A 12 -11.76 -15.68 -16.25
N GLY A 13 -12.22 -16.03 -15.05
CA GLY A 13 -11.50 -16.94 -14.17
C GLY A 13 -11.42 -18.37 -14.73
N ARG A 14 -12.48 -18.84 -15.40
CA ARG A 14 -12.49 -20.15 -16.08
C ARG A 14 -11.50 -20.22 -17.23
N ASP A 15 -11.46 -19.18 -18.06
CA ASP A 15 -10.52 -19.12 -19.19
C ASP A 15 -9.07 -19.10 -18.67
N CYS A 16 -8.79 -18.33 -17.64
CA CYS A 16 -7.48 -18.30 -16.98
C CYS A 16 -7.10 -19.70 -16.40
N LEU A 17 -8.03 -20.36 -15.73
CA LEU A 17 -7.83 -21.71 -15.21
C LEU A 17 -7.52 -22.72 -16.33
N LEU A 18 -8.25 -22.65 -17.44
CA LEU A 18 -8.03 -23.55 -18.57
C LEU A 18 -6.67 -23.34 -19.23
N CYS A 19 -6.28 -22.08 -19.44
CA CYS A 19 -4.98 -21.73 -20.03
C CYS A 19 -3.80 -22.16 -19.16
N TYR A 20 -3.93 -22.07 -17.84
CA TYR A 20 -2.86 -22.34 -16.86
C TYR A 20 -3.15 -23.53 -15.96
N ARG A 21 -3.90 -24.52 -16.48
CA ARG A 21 -4.40 -25.66 -15.72
C ARG A 21 -3.31 -26.39 -14.92
N GLU A 22 -2.17 -26.67 -15.54
CA GLU A 22 -1.08 -27.40 -14.89
C GLU A 22 -0.49 -26.60 -13.71
N LEU A 23 -0.31 -25.29 -13.87
CA LEU A 23 0.13 -24.41 -12.80
C LEU A 23 -0.88 -24.36 -11.66
N VAL A 24 -2.17 -24.20 -11.98
CA VAL A 24 -3.25 -24.15 -10.97
C VAL A 24 -3.30 -25.45 -10.17
N HIS A 25 -3.22 -26.59 -10.83
CA HIS A 25 -3.19 -27.88 -10.14
C HIS A 25 -1.94 -28.02 -9.24
N ALA A 26 -0.79 -27.53 -9.69
CA ALA A 26 0.43 -27.55 -8.89
C ALA A 26 0.31 -26.63 -7.66
N LEU A 27 -0.27 -25.45 -7.82
CA LEU A 27 -0.54 -24.52 -6.71
C LEU A 27 -1.48 -25.13 -5.66
N ILE A 28 -2.56 -25.79 -6.12
CA ILE A 28 -3.49 -26.48 -5.22
C ILE A 28 -2.79 -27.60 -4.44
N ARG A 29 -2.05 -28.45 -5.13
CA ARG A 29 -1.33 -29.56 -4.46
C ARG A 29 -0.30 -29.09 -3.45
N SER A 30 0.31 -27.94 -3.68
CA SER A 30 1.41 -27.42 -2.84
C SER A 30 0.96 -26.47 -1.75
N GLY A 31 -0.18 -25.78 -1.92
CA GLY A 31 -0.59 -24.68 -1.03
C GLY A 31 -1.95 -24.86 -0.36
N VAL A 32 -2.78 -25.81 -0.81
CA VAL A 32 -4.15 -25.96 -0.29
C VAL A 32 -4.25 -27.17 0.64
N TYR A 33 -4.35 -26.88 1.91
CA TYR A 33 -4.55 -27.84 3.00
C TYR A 33 -5.59 -27.30 3.99
N PRO A 34 -6.13 -28.09 4.91
CA PRO A 34 -7.06 -27.57 5.91
C PRO A 34 -6.53 -26.37 6.69
N ALA A 35 -5.23 -26.35 7.01
CA ALA A 35 -4.59 -25.24 7.73
C ALA A 35 -4.29 -24.02 6.86
N THR A 36 -4.33 -24.16 5.52
CA THR A 36 -4.10 -23.09 4.53
C THR A 36 -5.32 -22.89 3.64
N ALA A 37 -6.52 -23.05 4.17
CA ALA A 37 -7.77 -22.98 3.40
C ALA A 37 -7.99 -21.63 2.71
N GLN A 38 -7.43 -20.54 3.24
CA GLN A 38 -7.48 -19.22 2.60
C GLN A 38 -6.84 -19.20 1.21
N ALA A 39 -5.91 -20.10 0.93
CA ALA A 39 -5.30 -20.25 -0.39
C ALA A 39 -6.33 -20.48 -1.50
N VAL A 40 -7.43 -21.17 -1.20
CA VAL A 40 -8.53 -21.40 -2.17
C VAL A 40 -9.15 -20.08 -2.60
N TYR A 41 -9.43 -19.21 -1.64
CA TYR A 41 -10.01 -17.92 -1.90
C TYR A 41 -9.04 -17.00 -2.66
N GLY A 42 -7.79 -16.95 -2.22
CA GLY A 42 -6.73 -16.19 -2.91
C GLY A 42 -6.54 -16.66 -4.35
N LEU A 43 -6.51 -17.97 -4.58
CA LEU A 43 -6.40 -18.56 -5.93
C LEU A 43 -7.58 -18.18 -6.83
N ALA A 44 -8.81 -18.28 -6.33
CA ALA A 44 -9.99 -17.90 -7.10
C ALA A 44 -9.92 -16.45 -7.56
N LEU A 45 -9.60 -15.53 -6.66
CA LEU A 45 -9.47 -14.11 -6.96
C LEU A 45 -8.30 -13.80 -7.89
N LEU A 46 -7.17 -14.49 -7.73
CA LEU A 46 -6.03 -14.38 -8.63
C LEU A 46 -6.42 -14.75 -10.07
N LEU A 47 -7.16 -15.83 -10.25
CA LEU A 47 -7.66 -16.25 -11.55
C LEU A 47 -8.64 -15.23 -12.15
N GLU A 48 -9.53 -14.67 -11.34
CA GLU A 48 -10.46 -13.63 -11.77
C GLU A 48 -9.75 -12.34 -12.21
N ARG A 49 -8.61 -12.02 -11.60
CA ARG A 49 -7.78 -10.88 -12.02
C ARG A 49 -7.06 -11.10 -13.36
N GLY A 50 -6.91 -12.34 -13.82
CA GLY A 50 -6.24 -12.68 -15.06
C GLY A 50 -4.75 -12.33 -15.11
N ILE A 51 -4.11 -12.13 -13.97
CA ILE A 51 -2.69 -11.70 -13.91
C ILE A 51 -1.70 -12.74 -14.44
N LEU A 52 -2.09 -14.02 -14.52
CA LEU A 52 -1.25 -15.06 -15.12
C LEU A 52 -0.98 -14.83 -16.61
N TYR A 53 -1.83 -14.06 -17.29
CA TYR A 53 -1.60 -13.67 -18.68
C TYR A 53 -0.49 -12.63 -18.85
N GLN A 54 -0.08 -11.94 -17.80
CA GLN A 54 1.10 -11.07 -17.83
C GLN A 54 2.35 -11.95 -17.98
N PRO A 55 3.16 -11.77 -19.05
CA PRO A 55 4.16 -12.76 -19.45
C PRO A 55 5.11 -13.25 -18.36
N PRO A 56 5.63 -12.41 -17.42
CA PRO A 56 6.55 -12.89 -16.41
C PRO A 56 5.88 -13.63 -15.24
N VAL A 57 4.55 -13.52 -15.05
CA VAL A 57 3.89 -13.95 -13.80
C VAL A 57 3.79 -15.48 -13.71
N ALA A 58 3.35 -16.17 -14.76
CA ALA A 58 3.23 -17.63 -14.73
C ALA A 58 4.58 -18.33 -14.49
N PRO A 59 5.67 -17.99 -15.20
CA PRO A 59 7.01 -18.51 -14.86
C PRO A 59 7.45 -18.17 -13.44
N ALA A 60 7.15 -16.98 -12.95
CA ALA A 60 7.47 -16.59 -11.58
C ALA A 60 6.71 -17.43 -10.54
N MET A 61 5.46 -17.78 -10.80
CA MET A 61 4.68 -18.68 -9.94
C MET A 61 5.27 -20.10 -9.92
N TRP A 62 5.73 -20.62 -11.07
CA TRP A 62 6.47 -21.89 -11.11
C TRP A 62 7.74 -21.84 -10.26
N ARG A 63 8.49 -20.72 -10.29
CA ARG A 63 9.65 -20.53 -9.41
C ARG A 63 9.26 -20.55 -7.94
N GLN A 64 8.13 -19.96 -7.54
CA GLN A 64 7.63 -20.05 -6.17
C GLN A 64 7.38 -21.49 -5.72
N LEU A 65 6.78 -22.31 -6.58
CA LEU A 65 6.52 -23.73 -6.30
C LEU A 65 7.80 -24.54 -6.10
N ASN A 66 8.88 -24.20 -6.77
CA ASN A 66 10.17 -24.86 -6.70
C ASN A 66 11.16 -24.15 -5.78
N LEU A 67 10.73 -23.13 -5.08
CA LEU A 67 11.59 -22.34 -4.21
C LEU A 67 12.07 -23.15 -3.01
N GLN A 68 13.39 -23.14 -2.81
CA GLN A 68 14.00 -23.71 -1.61
C GLN A 68 14.11 -22.60 -0.54
N LEU A 69 13.39 -22.77 0.56
CA LEU A 69 13.42 -21.81 1.64
C LEU A 69 14.72 -21.88 2.42
N SER A 70 15.21 -20.74 2.90
CA SER A 70 16.30 -20.67 3.84
C SER A 70 15.89 -21.19 5.22
N GLU A 71 16.87 -21.53 6.04
CA GLU A 71 16.63 -21.95 7.44
C GLU A 71 15.93 -20.83 8.25
N TRP A 72 16.30 -19.58 8.00
CA TRP A 72 15.66 -18.43 8.64
C TRP A 72 14.19 -18.30 8.24
N ALA A 73 13.87 -18.40 6.95
CA ALA A 73 12.49 -18.30 6.48
C ALA A 73 11.62 -19.44 7.01
N GLU A 74 12.13 -20.69 7.00
CA GLU A 74 11.43 -21.84 7.54
C GLU A 74 11.16 -21.68 9.04
N ALA A 75 12.17 -21.30 9.80
CA ALA A 75 12.05 -21.12 11.25
C ALA A 75 11.05 -20.02 11.60
N ARG A 76 11.06 -18.92 10.86
CA ARG A 76 10.18 -17.78 11.08
C ARG A 76 8.72 -18.12 10.78
N LEU A 77 8.45 -18.82 9.69
CA LEU A 77 7.10 -19.29 9.35
C LEU A 77 6.59 -20.33 10.35
N SER A 78 7.43 -21.27 10.76
CA SER A 78 7.07 -22.29 11.74
C SER A 78 6.78 -21.66 13.12
N LEU A 79 7.56 -20.68 13.52
CA LEU A 79 7.35 -19.96 14.77
C LEU A 79 6.01 -19.20 14.79
N ALA A 80 5.66 -18.56 13.67
CA ALA A 80 4.44 -17.77 13.56
C ALA A 80 3.17 -18.63 13.40
N TYR A 81 3.24 -19.72 12.63
CA TYR A 81 2.07 -20.51 12.22
C TYR A 81 2.04 -21.93 12.76
N GLY A 82 3.07 -22.38 13.47
CA GLY A 82 3.19 -23.76 13.91
C GLY A 82 3.52 -24.71 12.74
N GLU A 83 3.46 -26.00 13.03
CA GLU A 83 3.92 -27.07 12.12
C GLU A 83 2.77 -27.86 11.46
N VAL A 84 1.52 -27.43 11.59
CA VAL A 84 0.36 -28.14 11.02
C VAL A 84 0.39 -28.14 9.48
N ALA A 85 0.91 -27.05 8.88
CA ALA A 85 1.22 -27.00 7.46
C ALA A 85 2.69 -26.66 7.29
N SER A 86 3.30 -27.14 6.20
CA SER A 86 4.71 -26.86 5.92
C SER A 86 4.95 -25.35 5.71
N PRO A 87 6.13 -24.82 6.03
CA PRO A 87 6.49 -23.43 5.75
C PRO A 87 6.26 -23.04 4.29
N ARG A 88 6.59 -23.93 3.36
CA ARG A 88 6.34 -23.71 1.93
C ARG A 88 4.84 -23.56 1.63
N ALA A 89 3.97 -24.41 2.17
CA ALA A 89 2.54 -24.30 1.97
C ALA A 89 1.99 -22.98 2.52
N ARG A 90 2.50 -22.53 3.67
CA ARG A 90 2.16 -21.22 4.23
C ARG A 90 2.60 -20.06 3.33
N LEU A 91 3.80 -20.13 2.77
CA LEU A 91 4.27 -19.08 1.87
C LEU A 91 3.45 -19.05 0.58
N ILE A 92 3.12 -20.19 0.00
CA ILE A 92 2.25 -20.28 -1.19
C ILE A 92 0.85 -19.72 -0.87
N GLU A 93 0.26 -20.05 0.27
CA GLU A 93 -0.98 -19.44 0.74
C GLU A 93 -0.88 -17.92 0.76
N GLY A 94 0.16 -17.37 1.38
CA GLY A 94 0.40 -15.93 1.45
C GLY A 94 0.53 -15.28 0.08
N VAL A 95 1.26 -15.90 -0.84
CA VAL A 95 1.42 -15.43 -2.22
C VAL A 95 0.08 -15.40 -2.95
N LEU A 96 -0.70 -16.48 -2.87
CA LEU A 96 -2.01 -16.56 -3.51
C LEU A 96 -2.98 -15.51 -2.96
N CYS A 97 -3.02 -15.35 -1.65
CA CYS A 97 -3.88 -14.35 -1.01
C CYS A 97 -3.47 -12.93 -1.36
N MET A 98 -2.19 -12.62 -1.35
CA MET A 98 -1.70 -11.27 -1.66
C MET A 98 -1.93 -10.90 -3.13
N LEU A 99 -1.68 -11.82 -4.06
CA LEU A 99 -1.94 -11.59 -5.48
C LEU A 99 -3.44 -11.57 -5.80
N GLY A 100 -4.24 -12.34 -5.09
CA GLY A 100 -5.70 -12.34 -5.24
C GLY A 100 -6.35 -11.07 -4.67
N LEU A 101 -5.82 -10.59 -3.56
CA LEU A 101 -6.35 -9.46 -2.78
C LEU A 101 -5.25 -8.45 -2.42
N PRO A 102 -4.76 -7.66 -3.39
CA PRO A 102 -3.70 -6.68 -3.11
C PRO A 102 -4.06 -5.68 -2.02
N LEU A 103 -5.33 -5.31 -1.90
CA LEU A 103 -5.80 -4.37 -0.88
C LEU A 103 -6.06 -5.00 0.48
N GLY A 104 -5.88 -6.32 0.61
CA GLY A 104 -5.97 -7.05 1.88
C GLY A 104 -4.68 -7.09 2.68
N VAL A 105 -3.59 -6.51 2.17
CA VAL A 105 -2.30 -6.48 2.88
C VAL A 105 -2.39 -5.56 4.09
N GLY A 106 -2.11 -6.09 5.28
CA GLY A 106 -2.10 -5.34 6.53
C GLY A 106 -0.71 -5.19 7.12
N GLN A 107 -0.51 -4.14 7.91
CA GLN A 107 0.72 -3.94 8.67
C GLN A 107 0.73 -4.64 10.03
N GLY A 108 -0.40 -5.18 10.48
CA GLY A 108 -0.55 -5.69 11.85
C GLY A 108 -0.34 -4.60 12.89
N ASN A 109 0.18 -4.97 14.05
CA ASN A 109 0.53 -4.04 15.13
C ASN A 109 1.95 -3.45 14.98
N ASN A 110 2.43 -3.32 13.75
CA ASN A 110 3.78 -2.88 13.44
C ASN A 110 3.79 -1.48 12.83
N PRO A 111 4.79 -0.63 13.08
CA PRO A 111 4.92 0.67 12.44
C PRO A 111 5.54 0.56 11.03
N THR A 112 4.98 -0.31 10.19
CA THR A 112 5.51 -0.66 8.85
C THR A 112 4.49 -0.40 7.74
N CYS A 113 3.74 0.68 7.85
CA CYS A 113 2.72 1.05 6.87
C CYS A 113 3.30 1.25 5.45
N GLN A 114 4.50 1.81 5.32
CA GLN A 114 5.18 1.98 4.04
C GLN A 114 5.53 0.65 3.36
N SER A 115 5.95 -0.37 4.14
CA SER A 115 6.24 -1.71 3.61
C SER A 115 4.97 -2.44 3.19
N ALA A 116 3.90 -2.36 3.98
CA ALA A 116 2.60 -2.91 3.62
C ALA A 116 2.05 -2.24 2.36
N ARG A 117 2.17 -0.91 2.26
CA ARG A 117 1.79 -0.15 1.07
C ARG A 117 2.58 -0.60 -0.16
N ALA A 118 3.89 -0.82 -0.04
CA ALA A 118 4.72 -1.29 -1.15
C ALA A 118 4.29 -2.66 -1.64
N LEU A 119 4.08 -3.62 -0.74
CA LEU A 119 3.61 -4.97 -1.08
C LEU A 119 2.25 -4.91 -1.80
N SER A 120 1.32 -4.12 -1.29
CA SER A 120 0.01 -3.91 -1.90
C SER A 120 0.13 -3.32 -3.32
N MET A 121 0.93 -2.28 -3.49
CA MET A 121 1.13 -1.62 -4.78
C MET A 121 1.80 -2.55 -5.80
N TRP A 122 2.79 -3.34 -5.40
CA TRP A 122 3.42 -4.33 -6.29
C TRP A 122 2.46 -5.46 -6.65
N ALA A 123 1.74 -6.00 -5.70
CA ALA A 123 0.71 -7.01 -5.98
C ALA A 123 -0.34 -6.51 -6.97
N TYR A 124 -0.65 -5.23 -6.93
CA TYR A 124 -1.61 -4.57 -7.82
C TYR A 124 -1.03 -4.24 -9.20
N ASN A 125 0.15 -3.61 -9.25
CA ASN A 125 0.72 -3.04 -10.48
C ASN A 125 1.84 -3.88 -11.09
N ASP A 126 2.60 -4.64 -10.29
CA ASP A 126 3.80 -5.37 -10.71
C ASP A 126 3.95 -6.69 -9.95
N PRO A 127 3.04 -7.66 -10.20
CA PRO A 127 3.08 -8.94 -9.51
C PRO A 127 4.41 -9.68 -9.67
N ASP A 128 5.07 -9.55 -10.81
CA ASP A 128 6.37 -10.19 -11.06
C ASP A 128 7.44 -9.63 -10.12
N TYR A 129 7.45 -8.31 -9.91
CA TYR A 129 8.39 -7.69 -8.97
C TYR A 129 8.14 -8.14 -7.53
N LEU A 130 6.87 -8.24 -7.11
CA LEU A 130 6.51 -8.79 -5.81
C LEU A 130 7.07 -10.21 -5.64
N LEU A 131 6.86 -11.07 -6.63
CA LEU A 131 7.35 -12.46 -6.61
C LEU A 131 8.88 -12.53 -6.55
N GLN A 132 9.57 -11.59 -7.20
CA GLN A 132 11.03 -11.47 -7.10
C GLN A 132 11.47 -11.12 -5.67
N MET A 133 10.78 -10.17 -5.02
CA MET A 133 11.05 -9.82 -3.62
C MET A 133 10.85 -11.01 -2.68
N VAL A 134 9.77 -11.75 -2.87
CA VAL A 134 9.49 -12.98 -2.10
C VAL A 134 10.61 -14.01 -2.31
N THR A 135 11.01 -14.22 -3.54
CA THR A 135 12.08 -15.18 -3.88
C THR A 135 13.39 -14.84 -3.18
N TRP A 136 13.83 -13.58 -3.26
CA TRP A 136 15.07 -13.16 -2.62
C TRP A 136 15.00 -13.27 -1.10
N ALA A 137 13.95 -12.76 -0.49
CA ALA A 137 13.78 -12.81 0.96
C ALA A 137 13.69 -14.25 1.50
N ALA A 138 12.91 -15.11 0.83
CA ALA A 138 12.64 -16.46 1.31
C ALA A 138 13.78 -17.47 1.03
N ARG A 139 14.54 -17.26 -0.03
CA ARG A 139 15.62 -18.14 -0.43
C ARG A 139 17.00 -17.66 0.03
N ASP A 140 17.25 -16.36 -0.13
CA ASP A 140 18.58 -15.78 0.02
C ASP A 140 18.73 -14.97 1.32
N ASP A 141 17.67 -14.79 2.09
CA ASP A 141 17.62 -13.95 3.29
C ASP A 141 18.12 -12.51 3.05
N GLU A 142 17.95 -12.03 1.82
CA GLU A 142 18.45 -10.74 1.39
C GLU A 142 17.57 -10.18 0.26
N ILE A 143 17.32 -8.88 0.33
CA ILE A 143 16.76 -8.12 -0.79
C ILE A 143 17.75 -7.04 -1.17
N ILE A 144 17.96 -6.85 -2.48
CA ILE A 144 18.74 -5.75 -3.02
C ILE A 144 17.81 -4.85 -3.83
N MET A 145 17.73 -3.58 -3.43
CA MET A 145 17.05 -2.53 -4.19
C MET A 145 18.06 -1.47 -4.60
N HIS A 146 17.64 -0.55 -5.45
CA HIS A 146 18.50 0.54 -5.91
C HIS A 146 17.89 1.87 -5.49
N PHE A 147 18.75 2.79 -5.08
CA PHE A 147 18.39 4.18 -4.81
C PHE A 147 19.32 5.09 -5.61
N GLU A 148 18.76 5.81 -6.56
CA GLU A 148 19.50 6.67 -7.48
C GLU A 148 20.66 5.93 -8.18
N GLY A 149 20.38 4.71 -8.61
CA GLY A 149 21.34 3.84 -9.31
C GLY A 149 22.35 3.12 -8.42
N GLN A 150 22.31 3.33 -7.10
CA GLN A 150 23.22 2.66 -6.16
C GLN A 150 22.50 1.53 -5.44
N PRO A 151 23.10 0.32 -5.33
CA PRO A 151 22.47 -0.80 -4.65
C PRO A 151 22.39 -0.57 -3.13
N ILE A 152 21.35 -1.13 -2.54
CA ILE A 152 21.17 -1.25 -1.10
C ILE A 152 20.82 -2.69 -0.80
N SER A 153 21.67 -3.37 -0.02
CA SER A 153 21.36 -4.68 0.52
C SER A 153 20.63 -4.54 1.87
N SER A 154 19.58 -5.33 2.07
CA SER A 154 18.89 -5.39 3.35
C SER A 154 19.76 -5.92 4.49
N ASN A 155 20.88 -6.59 4.19
CA ASN A 155 21.80 -7.13 5.18
C ASN A 155 22.88 -6.13 5.60
N GLU A 156 23.09 -5.06 4.83
CA GLU A 156 24.09 -4.04 5.13
C GLU A 156 23.55 -2.94 6.06
N SER A 157 22.23 -2.78 6.14
CA SER A 157 21.61 -1.77 6.98
C SER A 157 21.31 -2.32 8.36
N VAL A 158 21.71 -1.57 9.39
CA VAL A 158 21.40 -1.86 10.79
C VAL A 158 20.20 -1.07 11.30
N SER A 159 19.67 -0.15 10.49
CA SER A 159 18.48 0.63 10.83
C SER A 159 17.20 -0.10 10.41
N GLY A 160 16.07 0.32 10.97
CA GLY A 160 14.77 -0.30 10.75
C GLY A 160 14.34 -1.22 11.90
N VAL A 161 13.07 -1.62 11.89
CA VAL A 161 12.43 -2.42 12.96
C VAL A 161 12.59 -3.94 12.79
N ALA A 162 13.50 -4.38 11.99
CA ALA A 162 13.55 -5.70 11.37
C ALA A 162 13.59 -6.92 12.30
N ALA A 163 14.21 -6.83 13.48
CA ALA A 163 14.53 -8.02 14.27
C ALA A 163 13.42 -8.44 15.26
N GLU A 164 12.53 -7.54 15.62
CA GLU A 164 11.59 -7.70 16.75
C GLU A 164 10.13 -7.43 16.36
N LEU A 165 9.78 -7.57 15.08
CA LEU A 165 8.38 -7.40 14.66
C LEU A 165 7.50 -8.48 15.30
N PRO A 166 6.36 -8.10 15.91
CA PRO A 166 5.32 -9.06 16.26
C PRO A 166 4.95 -9.92 15.06
N MET A 167 4.69 -11.20 15.30
CA MET A 167 4.45 -12.19 14.24
C MET A 167 2.96 -12.28 13.86
N ASP A 168 2.25 -11.17 13.85
CA ASP A 168 0.83 -11.06 13.50
C ASP A 168 0.59 -10.70 12.01
N LEU A 169 1.57 -11.00 11.17
CA LEU A 169 1.56 -10.70 9.75
C LEU A 169 1.18 -11.94 8.91
N ASP A 170 0.70 -11.71 7.68
CA ASP A 170 0.57 -12.76 6.69
C ASP A 170 1.94 -13.38 6.33
N PRO A 171 1.99 -14.59 5.73
CA PRO A 171 3.25 -15.28 5.49
C PRO A 171 4.24 -14.51 4.60
N VAL A 172 3.77 -13.78 3.60
CA VAL A 172 4.65 -12.98 2.72
C VAL A 172 5.20 -11.78 3.47
N SER A 173 4.36 -11.02 4.14
CA SER A 173 4.78 -9.87 4.94
C SER A 173 5.76 -10.27 6.03
N LEU A 174 5.53 -11.40 6.68
CA LEU A 174 6.41 -11.93 7.72
C LEU A 174 7.86 -12.12 7.24
N ILE A 175 8.03 -12.55 5.99
CA ILE A 175 9.34 -12.82 5.39
C ILE A 175 9.93 -11.56 4.74
N VAL A 176 9.11 -10.75 4.05
CA VAL A 176 9.60 -9.66 3.19
C VAL A 176 9.72 -8.32 3.94
N VAL A 177 8.79 -7.99 4.83
CA VAL A 177 8.75 -6.69 5.53
C VAL A 177 10.04 -6.36 6.28
N PRO A 178 10.68 -7.27 7.02
CA PRO A 178 11.94 -6.96 7.70
C PRO A 178 13.02 -6.43 6.76
N HIS A 179 13.13 -6.98 5.55
CA HIS A 179 14.07 -6.53 4.54
C HIS A 179 13.68 -5.17 3.96
N LEU A 180 12.40 -5.00 3.62
CA LEU A 180 11.88 -3.76 3.05
C LEU A 180 12.03 -2.58 4.01
N ASP A 181 11.72 -2.79 5.28
CA ASP A 181 11.83 -1.74 6.29
C ASP A 181 13.27 -1.24 6.45
N ARG A 182 14.24 -2.15 6.47
CA ARG A 182 15.67 -1.79 6.50
C ARG A 182 16.11 -1.00 5.27
N ILE A 183 15.68 -1.41 4.08
CA ILE A 183 16.02 -0.72 2.83
C ILE A 183 15.38 0.67 2.79
N TYR A 184 14.11 0.78 3.19
CA TYR A 184 13.41 2.05 3.23
C TYR A 184 14.08 3.03 4.20
N ALA A 185 14.48 2.56 5.38
CA ALA A 185 15.23 3.36 6.34
C ALA A 185 16.59 3.83 5.79
N GLU A 186 17.30 2.97 5.08
CA GLU A 186 18.57 3.33 4.45
C GLU A 186 18.40 4.36 3.32
N MET A 187 17.34 4.24 2.50
CA MET A 187 17.01 5.26 1.50
C MET A 187 16.80 6.63 2.15
N GLY A 188 16.04 6.67 3.27
CA GLY A 188 15.84 7.89 4.02
C GLY A 188 17.13 8.47 4.60
N ARG A 189 17.98 7.61 5.15
CA ARG A 189 19.29 8.01 5.67
C ARG A 189 20.15 8.69 4.58
N ARG A 190 20.11 8.19 3.34
CA ARG A 190 20.82 8.79 2.20
C ARG A 190 20.26 10.15 1.76
N CYS A 191 19.09 10.52 2.24
CA CYS A 191 18.49 11.84 2.00
C CYS A 191 18.86 12.88 3.07
N ILE A 192 19.58 12.51 4.14
CA ILE A 192 19.98 13.43 5.19
C ILE A 192 20.80 14.59 4.60
N GLY A 193 20.43 15.81 4.96
CA GLY A 193 21.06 17.03 4.46
C GLY A 193 20.46 17.59 3.16
N ARG A 194 19.50 16.89 2.55
CA ARG A 194 18.72 17.45 1.43
C ARG A 194 17.65 18.39 1.95
N GLU A 195 17.31 19.38 1.13
CA GLU A 195 16.22 20.29 1.43
C GLU A 195 14.87 19.64 1.17
N GLY A 196 13.95 19.71 2.13
CA GLY A 196 12.60 19.21 2.02
C GLY A 196 12.42 17.80 2.61
N ASP A 197 11.26 17.22 2.37
CA ASP A 197 10.87 15.93 2.92
C ASP A 197 11.49 14.77 2.12
N PRO A 198 12.10 13.76 2.77
CA PRO A 198 12.75 12.65 2.10
C PRO A 198 11.80 11.77 1.28
N HIS A 199 10.52 11.71 1.59
CA HIS A 199 9.53 10.94 0.82
C HIS A 199 9.49 11.35 -0.67
N ARG A 200 9.82 12.61 -0.97
CA ARG A 200 9.91 13.10 -2.35
C ARG A 200 10.83 12.25 -3.23
N TRP A 201 11.96 11.83 -2.69
CA TRP A 201 12.97 11.04 -3.42
C TRP A 201 12.81 9.55 -3.17
N VAL A 202 12.44 9.16 -1.95
CA VAL A 202 12.36 7.75 -1.56
C VAL A 202 11.17 7.05 -2.18
N ASN A 203 9.98 7.63 -2.14
CA ASN A 203 8.76 6.95 -2.59
C ASN A 203 8.81 6.49 -4.06
N PRO A 204 9.25 7.30 -5.03
CA PRO A 204 9.35 6.83 -6.41
C PRO A 204 10.39 5.73 -6.62
N GLU A 205 11.49 5.77 -5.90
CA GLU A 205 12.54 4.74 -5.98
C GLU A 205 12.12 3.43 -5.29
N PHE A 206 11.42 3.55 -4.16
CA PHE A 206 10.99 2.40 -3.37
C PHE A 206 9.76 1.71 -3.97
N HIS A 207 8.73 2.47 -4.37
CA HIS A 207 7.47 1.90 -4.85
C HIS A 207 7.51 1.52 -6.33
N GLY A 208 8.21 2.29 -7.16
CA GLY A 208 8.38 1.99 -8.57
C GLY A 208 8.02 3.15 -9.51
N TRP A 209 8.21 2.92 -10.81
CA TRP A 209 8.10 3.90 -11.88
C TRP A 209 6.69 4.51 -12.04
N TRP A 210 5.64 3.84 -11.57
CA TRP A 210 4.26 4.34 -11.62
C TRP A 210 3.97 5.44 -10.59
N SER A 211 4.84 5.61 -9.60
CA SER A 211 4.70 6.72 -8.65
C SER A 211 4.96 8.05 -9.34
N GLY A 212 4.02 8.98 -9.19
CA GLY A 212 4.13 10.30 -9.78
C GLY A 212 5.40 11.03 -9.32
N ARG A 213 6.03 11.74 -10.23
CA ARG A 213 7.25 12.54 -9.92
C ARG A 213 6.93 13.87 -9.28
N GLY A 214 5.69 14.35 -9.41
CA GLY A 214 5.19 15.48 -8.66
C GLY A 214 5.06 15.13 -7.18
N PHE A 215 5.35 16.10 -6.32
CA PHE A 215 5.29 15.92 -4.87
C PHE A 215 4.79 17.23 -4.24
N SER A 216 3.86 17.11 -3.31
CA SER A 216 3.33 18.25 -2.56
C SER A 216 3.25 17.93 -1.08
N ILE A 217 3.59 18.89 -0.25
CA ILE A 217 3.59 18.81 1.20
C ILE A 217 3.04 20.11 1.78
N ASN A 218 2.26 20.03 2.86
CA ASN A 218 1.71 21.18 3.55
C ASN A 218 2.26 21.38 4.98
N VAL A 219 3.33 20.66 5.30
CA VAL A 219 3.99 20.71 6.60
C VAL A 219 5.45 21.11 6.39
N ASP A 220 5.92 22.09 7.13
CA ASP A 220 7.33 22.40 7.21
C ASP A 220 8.04 21.37 8.08
N VAL A 221 8.97 20.62 7.50
CA VAL A 221 9.65 19.48 8.15
C VAL A 221 10.48 19.89 9.36
N ALA A 222 11.00 21.12 9.36
CA ALA A 222 11.86 21.60 10.44
C ALA A 222 11.07 22.09 11.66
N THR A 223 9.87 22.64 11.42
CA THR A 223 9.07 23.28 12.47
C THR A 223 7.82 22.51 12.85
N GLY A 224 7.40 21.53 12.05
CA GLY A 224 6.14 20.80 12.23
C GLY A 224 4.88 21.63 12.02
N LYS A 225 5.02 22.82 11.44
CA LYS A 225 3.89 23.72 11.23
C LYS A 225 3.32 23.58 9.83
N LEU A 226 2.02 23.81 9.72
CA LEU A 226 1.37 23.94 8.42
C LEU A 226 1.97 25.08 7.62
N CYS A 227 2.20 24.84 6.33
CA CYS A 227 2.70 25.80 5.37
C CYS A 227 2.07 25.53 4.00
N GLU A 228 2.00 26.55 3.15
CA GLU A 228 1.54 26.45 1.76
C GLU A 228 0.18 25.72 1.59
N VAL A 229 -0.70 25.78 2.60
CA VAL A 229 -1.95 25.00 2.67
C VAL A 229 -2.84 25.26 1.47
N ASP A 230 -3.02 26.52 1.07
CA ASP A 230 -3.88 26.89 -0.04
C ASP A 230 -3.37 26.30 -1.37
N THR A 231 -2.08 26.41 -1.61
CA THR A 231 -1.43 25.83 -2.79
C THR A 231 -1.53 24.31 -2.78
N PHE A 232 -1.28 23.68 -1.63
CA PHE A 232 -1.37 22.24 -1.45
C PHE A 232 -2.77 21.71 -1.79
N ILE A 233 -3.82 22.34 -1.27
CA ILE A 233 -5.21 21.95 -1.54
C ILE A 233 -5.56 22.15 -3.01
N ARG A 234 -5.23 23.29 -3.61
CA ARG A 234 -5.49 23.55 -5.02
C ARG A 234 -4.78 22.56 -5.93
N HIS A 235 -3.54 22.21 -5.65
CA HIS A 235 -2.80 21.16 -6.36
C HIS A 235 -3.48 19.82 -6.27
N PHE A 236 -3.99 19.43 -5.10
CA PHE A 236 -4.67 18.16 -4.93
C PHE A 236 -5.95 18.09 -5.76
N TYR A 237 -6.77 19.12 -5.71
CA TYR A 237 -7.97 19.23 -6.55
C TYR A 237 -7.63 19.18 -8.04
N ALA A 238 -6.66 19.98 -8.48
CA ALA A 238 -6.24 20.02 -9.88
C ALA A 238 -5.64 18.69 -10.38
N SER A 239 -5.11 17.87 -9.49
CA SER A 239 -4.53 16.57 -9.84
C SER A 239 -5.54 15.42 -9.78
N TYR A 240 -6.40 15.42 -8.78
CA TYR A 240 -7.22 14.24 -8.44
C TYR A 240 -8.72 14.44 -8.60
N HIS A 241 -9.24 15.66 -8.53
CA HIS A 241 -10.68 15.88 -8.63
C HIS A 241 -11.14 15.91 -10.09
N PRO A 242 -12.05 15.02 -10.52
CA PRO A 242 -12.46 14.90 -11.92
C PRO A 242 -12.98 16.20 -12.55
N TYR A 243 -13.63 17.05 -11.77
CA TYR A 243 -14.14 18.34 -12.27
C TYR A 243 -13.05 19.38 -12.50
N TYR A 244 -11.86 19.20 -11.94
CA TYR A 244 -10.74 20.14 -12.03
C TYR A 244 -9.55 19.61 -12.81
N ASN A 245 -9.45 18.29 -13.00
CA ASN A 245 -8.33 17.67 -13.72
C ASN A 245 -8.64 17.28 -15.16
N GLY A 246 -9.74 17.78 -15.75
CA GLY A 246 -10.15 17.44 -17.09
C GLY A 246 -10.74 16.02 -17.19
N ASN A 247 -11.29 15.49 -16.11
CA ASN A 247 -11.84 14.14 -16.01
C ASN A 247 -10.80 13.02 -16.31
N GLN A 248 -9.54 13.29 -16.00
CA GLN A 248 -8.47 12.30 -16.15
C GLN A 248 -8.58 11.24 -15.05
N PRO A 249 -8.72 9.94 -15.40
CA PRO A 249 -8.72 8.89 -14.41
C PRO A 249 -7.32 8.67 -13.85
N LEU A 250 -7.25 8.27 -12.59
CA LEU A 250 -6.00 7.80 -12.01
C LEU A 250 -5.66 6.43 -12.59
N ILE A 251 -4.56 6.34 -13.34
CA ILE A 251 -4.15 5.10 -14.02
C ILE A 251 -3.50 4.13 -13.04
N HIS A 252 -2.61 4.64 -12.19
CA HIS A 252 -1.92 3.86 -11.17
C HIS A 252 -2.18 4.42 -9.78
N PRO A 253 -2.41 3.57 -8.76
CA PRO A 253 -2.46 4.01 -7.38
C PRO A 253 -1.24 4.84 -7.00
N GLN A 254 -1.44 5.90 -6.21
CA GLN A 254 -0.39 6.82 -5.85
C GLN A 254 -0.11 6.83 -4.35
N PRO A 255 1.16 6.85 -3.93
CA PRO A 255 1.51 6.97 -2.53
C PRO A 255 1.13 8.35 -1.98
N ALA A 256 0.57 8.36 -0.79
CA ALA A 256 0.23 9.56 -0.04
C ALA A 256 0.41 9.32 1.46
N GLY A 257 0.39 10.39 2.22
CA GLY A 257 0.44 10.35 3.67
C GLY A 257 -0.67 11.19 4.28
N ILE A 258 -1.21 10.69 5.38
CA ILE A 258 -2.27 11.36 6.14
C ILE A 258 -1.82 11.65 7.57
N ALA A 259 -2.35 12.74 8.12
CA ALA A 259 -2.34 13.01 9.53
C ALA A 259 -3.50 12.22 10.17
N VAL A 260 -3.18 11.16 10.90
CA VAL A 260 -4.20 10.39 11.62
C VAL A 260 -4.65 11.18 12.84
N THR A 261 -5.96 11.23 13.03
CA THR A 261 -6.60 11.91 14.16
C THR A 261 -7.45 10.95 14.95
N ASP A 262 -7.59 11.20 16.25
CA ASP A 262 -8.50 10.47 17.11
C ASP A 262 -9.98 10.94 16.92
N SER A 263 -10.91 10.34 17.65
CA SER A 263 -12.33 10.68 17.59
C SER A 263 -12.67 12.12 18.07
N ALA A 264 -11.74 12.78 18.72
CA ALA A 264 -11.80 14.20 19.07
C ALA A 264 -11.08 15.11 18.04
N ALA A 265 -10.72 14.56 16.88
CA ALA A 265 -9.99 15.25 15.80
C ALA A 265 -8.59 15.75 16.18
N ARG A 266 -7.98 15.20 17.24
CA ARG A 266 -6.63 15.56 17.65
C ARG A 266 -5.61 14.70 16.91
N PHE A 267 -4.51 15.33 16.51
CA PHE A 267 -3.41 14.62 15.84
C PHE A 267 -2.80 13.54 16.72
N ILE A 268 -2.58 12.34 16.16
CA ILE A 268 -1.95 11.20 16.84
C ILE A 268 -0.74 10.63 16.07
N GLY A 269 -0.60 10.90 14.78
CA GLY A 269 0.56 10.42 14.02
C GLY A 269 0.39 10.55 12.52
N TRP A 270 1.47 10.24 11.81
CA TRP A 270 1.51 10.15 10.36
C TRP A 270 1.24 8.73 9.89
N HIS A 271 0.66 8.59 8.71
CA HIS A 271 0.34 7.27 8.19
C HIS A 271 0.43 7.23 6.67
N ALA A 272 1.10 6.19 6.17
CA ALA A 272 1.22 5.95 4.74
C ALA A 272 -0.02 5.23 4.20
N ILE A 273 -0.59 5.76 3.14
CA ILE A 273 -1.74 5.22 2.42
C ILE A 273 -1.49 5.23 0.92
N THR A 274 -2.43 4.66 0.16
CA THR A 274 -2.41 4.71 -1.31
C THR A 274 -3.72 5.29 -1.81
N ILE A 275 -3.66 6.33 -2.65
CA ILE A 275 -4.83 6.86 -3.36
C ILE A 275 -5.13 5.92 -4.52
N LEU A 276 -6.34 5.39 -4.59
CA LEU A 276 -6.75 4.42 -5.60
C LEU A 276 -7.55 5.05 -6.74
N ARG A 277 -8.52 5.91 -6.41
CA ARG A 277 -9.39 6.58 -7.38
C ARG A 277 -10.19 7.71 -6.74
N ALA A 278 -10.64 8.63 -7.58
CA ALA A 278 -11.65 9.63 -7.23
C ALA A 278 -12.90 9.40 -8.09
N SER A 279 -14.05 9.28 -7.48
CA SER A 279 -15.29 8.96 -8.18
C SER A 279 -16.52 9.40 -7.38
N LEU A 280 -17.62 9.64 -8.08
CA LEU A 280 -18.92 9.80 -7.43
C LEU A 280 -19.36 8.47 -6.81
N ASP A 281 -19.91 8.56 -5.61
CA ASP A 281 -20.55 7.43 -4.94
C ASP A 281 -22.02 7.28 -5.42
N PRO A 282 -22.76 6.26 -4.95
CA PRO A 282 -24.16 6.08 -5.31
C PRO A 282 -25.10 7.23 -4.92
N ASN A 283 -24.67 8.15 -4.08
CA ASN A 283 -25.41 9.34 -3.65
C ASN A 283 -24.90 10.64 -4.31
N ASP A 284 -24.13 10.53 -5.41
CA ASP A 284 -23.54 11.65 -6.15
C ASP A 284 -22.57 12.51 -5.31
N VAL A 285 -21.95 11.93 -4.28
CA VAL A 285 -20.88 12.56 -3.51
C VAL A 285 -19.55 12.17 -4.11
N MET A 286 -18.70 13.17 -4.44
CA MET A 286 -17.33 12.90 -4.88
C MET A 286 -16.50 12.38 -3.69
N ARG A 287 -15.89 11.22 -3.88
CA ARG A 287 -15.10 10.54 -2.86
C ARG A 287 -13.69 10.22 -3.36
N ILE A 288 -12.76 10.16 -2.42
CA ILE A 288 -11.49 9.47 -2.60
C ILE A 288 -11.61 8.07 -2.02
N TYR A 289 -11.26 7.08 -2.85
CA TYR A 289 -11.11 5.69 -2.44
C TYR A 289 -9.63 5.41 -2.27
N PHE A 290 -9.26 4.86 -1.13
CA PHE A 290 -7.86 4.68 -0.78
C PHE A 290 -7.62 3.34 -0.06
N TYR A 291 -6.38 2.88 -0.15
CA TYR A 291 -5.90 1.74 0.63
C TYR A 291 -5.28 2.25 1.92
N ASN A 292 -5.71 1.65 3.03
CA ASN A 292 -5.21 1.91 4.36
C ASN A 292 -4.58 0.62 4.92
N PRO A 293 -3.24 0.56 5.12
CA PRO A 293 -2.58 -0.62 5.68
C PRO A 293 -3.09 -1.04 7.06
N ASN A 294 -3.70 -0.14 7.78
CA ASN A 294 -4.27 -0.37 9.10
C ASN A 294 -5.72 -0.89 9.06
N ASN A 295 -6.35 -0.82 7.93
CA ASN A 295 -7.65 -1.38 7.53
C ASN A 295 -8.71 -1.51 8.64
N ASP A 296 -8.84 -0.51 9.49
CA ASP A 296 -9.86 -0.47 10.53
C ASP A 296 -11.16 0.11 9.96
N SER A 297 -12.14 -0.73 9.75
CA SER A 297 -13.44 -0.28 9.29
C SER A 297 -14.12 0.65 10.29
N GLY A 298 -14.65 1.78 9.80
CA GLY A 298 -15.38 2.73 10.59
C GLY A 298 -14.54 3.58 11.53
N GLN A 299 -13.24 3.72 11.26
CA GLN A 299 -12.38 4.66 11.99
C GLN A 299 -13.01 6.04 12.05
N ASP A 300 -13.17 6.56 13.25
CA ASP A 300 -13.64 7.91 13.50
C ASP A 300 -12.46 8.85 13.70
N TRP A 301 -12.23 9.71 12.69
CA TRP A 301 -11.14 10.70 12.73
C TRP A 301 -11.57 12.03 13.34
N GLY A 302 -12.78 12.08 13.92
CA GLY A 302 -13.32 13.26 14.57
C GLY A 302 -13.86 14.32 13.61
N ASP A 303 -14.57 15.32 14.15
CA ASP A 303 -15.18 16.39 13.39
C ASP A 303 -16.12 15.90 12.26
N GLY A 304 -16.79 14.77 12.46
CA GLY A 304 -17.67 14.16 11.46
C GLY A 304 -16.94 13.42 10.34
N VAL A 305 -15.61 13.30 10.39
CA VAL A 305 -14.79 12.56 9.43
C VAL A 305 -14.72 11.10 9.88
N LYS A 306 -15.54 10.26 9.25
CA LYS A 306 -15.60 8.84 9.55
C LYS A 306 -15.34 8.01 8.30
N VAL A 307 -14.29 7.19 8.35
CA VAL A 307 -13.88 6.37 7.23
C VAL A 307 -14.92 5.30 6.93
N SER A 308 -15.36 5.23 5.69
CA SER A 308 -16.26 4.21 5.18
C SER A 308 -15.48 3.09 4.51
N THR A 309 -15.96 1.85 4.67
CA THR A 309 -15.43 0.66 3.97
C THR A 309 -16.53 -0.10 3.23
N SER A 310 -17.78 0.34 3.36
CA SER A 310 -18.91 -0.24 2.65
C SER A 310 -20.10 0.74 2.61
N GLY A 311 -20.94 0.61 1.59
CA GLY A 311 -22.16 1.40 1.45
C GLY A 311 -22.01 2.69 0.63
N ASN A 312 -20.80 3.11 0.28
CA ASN A 312 -20.53 4.29 -0.52
C ASN A 312 -19.77 3.98 -1.82
N GLY A 313 -19.98 2.79 -2.39
CA GLY A 313 -19.36 2.38 -3.65
C GLY A 313 -17.97 1.78 -3.51
N GLU A 314 -17.53 1.49 -2.29
CA GLU A 314 -16.23 0.85 -2.06
C GLU A 314 -16.21 -0.57 -2.66
N ARG A 315 -15.11 -0.88 -3.33
CA ARG A 315 -14.73 -2.24 -3.71
C ARG A 315 -14.07 -2.92 -2.52
N PHE A 316 -13.94 -4.23 -2.59
CA PHE A 316 -13.31 -5.00 -1.51
C PHE A 316 -11.90 -4.46 -1.19
N GLY A 317 -11.66 -4.16 0.09
CA GLY A 317 -10.39 -3.64 0.59
C GLY A 317 -10.21 -2.12 0.44
N GLU A 318 -11.14 -1.42 -0.20
CA GLU A 318 -11.12 0.05 -0.28
C GLU A 318 -11.71 0.68 0.97
N ALA A 319 -11.08 1.76 1.42
CA ALA A 319 -11.67 2.74 2.33
C ALA A 319 -12.05 3.98 1.52
N SER A 320 -12.99 4.78 2.01
CA SER A 320 -13.36 6.02 1.34
C SER A 320 -13.75 7.13 2.31
N LEU A 321 -13.57 8.36 1.85
CA LEU A 321 -14.07 9.58 2.46
C LEU A 321 -14.58 10.52 1.36
N PRO A 322 -15.54 11.41 1.66
CA PRO A 322 -15.80 12.56 0.80
C PRO A 322 -14.52 13.31 0.48
N PHE A 323 -14.43 13.85 -0.73
CA PHE A 323 -13.19 14.43 -1.26
C PHE A 323 -12.58 15.50 -0.34
N GLU A 324 -13.39 16.44 0.13
CA GLU A 324 -12.95 17.52 1.02
C GLU A 324 -12.49 17.01 2.40
N GLN A 325 -13.15 15.97 2.92
CA GLN A 325 -12.78 15.36 4.20
C GLN A 325 -11.44 14.63 4.08
N PHE A 326 -11.25 13.85 3.02
CA PHE A 326 -9.97 13.19 2.75
C PHE A 326 -8.84 14.20 2.60
N THR A 327 -9.05 15.24 1.78
CA THR A 327 -8.06 16.29 1.53
C THR A 327 -7.63 16.98 2.83
N SER A 328 -8.55 17.17 3.76
CA SER A 328 -8.28 17.82 5.06
C SER A 328 -7.32 17.03 5.96
N ARG A 329 -7.12 15.75 5.70
CA ARG A 329 -6.20 14.89 6.47
C ARG A 329 -4.90 14.59 5.74
N LEU A 330 -4.77 14.95 4.45
CA LEU A 330 -3.53 14.81 3.71
C LEU A 330 -2.44 15.75 4.25
N TYR A 331 -1.19 15.25 4.33
CA TYR A 331 -0.03 16.11 4.53
C TYR A 331 0.99 16.01 3.41
N ILE A 332 1.08 14.86 2.70
CA ILE A 332 1.88 14.67 1.49
C ILE A 332 1.14 13.83 0.46
N TYR A 333 1.43 14.04 -0.80
CA TYR A 333 1.00 13.17 -1.88
C TYR A 333 1.91 13.31 -3.11
N HIS A 334 1.94 12.25 -3.90
CA HIS A 334 2.53 12.25 -5.23
C HIS A 334 1.47 12.48 -6.30
N TYR A 335 1.85 13.06 -7.43
CA TYR A 335 0.99 13.27 -8.58
C TYR A 335 1.81 13.28 -9.88
N ASP A 336 1.14 13.09 -11.02
CA ASP A 336 1.75 13.29 -12.33
C ASP A 336 1.67 14.77 -12.72
N PRO A 337 2.80 15.50 -12.83
CA PRO A 337 2.78 16.91 -13.17
C PRO A 337 2.21 17.22 -14.56
N LEU A 338 2.16 16.22 -15.45
CA LEU A 338 1.65 16.38 -16.82
C LEU A 338 0.12 16.22 -16.91
N GLU A 339 -0.50 15.60 -15.91
CA GLU A 339 -1.92 15.23 -15.91
C GLU A 339 -2.73 16.04 -14.88
N ARG A 340 -2.35 17.26 -14.61
CA ARG A 340 -3.09 18.14 -13.71
C ARG A 340 -3.82 19.26 -14.46
N GLY A 341 -4.92 19.72 -13.88
CA GLY A 341 -5.63 20.91 -14.31
C GLY A 341 -4.96 22.22 -13.82
N GLU A 342 -5.62 23.32 -14.11
CA GLU A 342 -5.17 24.65 -13.68
C GLU A 342 -5.57 24.92 -12.23
N LEU A 343 -4.60 25.27 -11.39
CA LEU A 343 -4.84 25.57 -9.97
C LEU A 343 -5.85 26.70 -9.75
N ALA A 344 -5.81 27.70 -10.62
CA ALA A 344 -6.68 28.88 -10.52
C ALA A 344 -8.17 28.55 -10.75
N THR A 345 -8.50 27.41 -11.34
CA THR A 345 -9.90 27.00 -11.54
C THR A 345 -10.55 26.41 -10.29
N VAL A 346 -9.76 26.00 -9.29
CA VAL A 346 -10.26 25.51 -8.02
C VAL A 346 -10.88 26.67 -7.24
N THR A 347 -12.15 26.54 -6.89
CA THR A 347 -12.90 27.64 -6.29
C THR A 347 -12.46 27.91 -4.84
N ASP A 348 -12.62 29.17 -4.41
CA ASP A 348 -12.37 29.53 -3.02
C ASP A 348 -13.34 28.81 -2.06
N GLU A 349 -14.55 28.50 -2.51
CA GLU A 349 -15.53 27.72 -1.74
C GLU A 349 -15.00 26.33 -1.40
N GLU A 350 -14.44 25.60 -2.37
CA GLU A 350 -13.82 24.29 -2.14
C GLU A 350 -12.64 24.40 -1.17
N LEU A 351 -11.78 25.41 -1.38
CA LEU A 351 -10.64 25.67 -0.51
C LEU A 351 -11.08 25.89 0.94
N GLU A 352 -12.06 26.74 1.18
CA GLU A 352 -12.52 27.10 2.52
C GLU A 352 -13.23 25.91 3.22
N ARG A 353 -13.92 25.03 2.47
CA ARG A 353 -14.47 23.79 3.04
C ARG A 353 -13.38 22.89 3.60
N VAL A 354 -12.32 22.65 2.84
CA VAL A 354 -11.19 21.81 3.29
C VAL A 354 -10.50 22.47 4.49
N LYS A 355 -10.24 23.77 4.43
CA LYS A 355 -9.62 24.52 5.54
C LYS A 355 -10.49 24.49 6.80
N GLY A 356 -11.81 24.47 6.66
CA GLY A 356 -12.73 24.32 7.78
C GLY A 356 -12.48 23.01 8.54
N PHE A 357 -12.44 21.88 7.85
CA PHE A 357 -12.11 20.58 8.45
C PHE A 357 -10.69 20.55 9.03
N LEU A 358 -9.72 21.11 8.30
CA LEU A 358 -8.34 21.15 8.72
C LEU A 358 -8.16 21.95 10.03
N ASN A 359 -8.75 23.13 10.11
CA ASN A 359 -8.61 24.04 11.25
C ASN A 359 -9.34 23.53 12.51
N ARG A 360 -10.38 22.70 12.37
CA ARG A 360 -11.06 22.05 13.50
C ARG A 360 -10.41 20.73 13.92
N SER A 361 -9.33 20.33 13.26
CA SER A 361 -8.61 19.09 13.54
C SER A 361 -7.13 19.36 13.77
N TRP A 362 -6.27 18.56 13.20
CA TRP A 362 -4.81 18.60 13.38
C TRP A 362 -4.18 19.96 12.97
N GLY A 363 -4.82 20.73 12.10
CA GLY A 363 -4.35 22.07 11.72
C GLY A 363 -4.44 23.12 12.82
N ALA A 364 -5.30 22.93 13.82
CA ALA A 364 -5.39 23.81 14.99
C ALA A 364 -4.33 23.48 16.05
N THR A 365 -3.77 22.29 16.00
CA THR A 365 -2.76 21.83 16.95
C THR A 365 -1.38 22.19 16.42
N ARG A 366 -0.57 22.88 17.21
CA ARG A 366 0.86 23.02 16.91
C ARG A 366 1.49 21.65 17.08
N LEU A 367 1.91 21.04 15.96
CA LEU A 367 2.65 19.79 16.01
C LEU A 367 3.98 20.06 16.73
N PRO A 368 4.30 19.35 17.81
CA PRO A 368 5.63 19.42 18.41
C PRO A 368 6.68 18.99 17.35
N SER A 369 7.83 19.67 17.35
CA SER A 369 8.94 19.32 16.44
C SER A 369 9.41 17.85 16.60
N THR A 370 9.14 17.26 17.75
CA THR A 370 9.38 15.85 18.06
C THR A 370 8.47 14.89 17.30
N ASP A 371 7.27 15.32 16.88
CA ASP A 371 6.33 14.46 16.17
C ASP A 371 6.72 14.27 14.70
N LEU A 372 7.38 15.25 14.10
CA LEU A 372 7.97 15.09 12.76
C LEU A 372 9.22 14.21 12.76
N GLN A 373 9.92 14.16 13.91
CA GLN A 373 11.03 13.22 14.09
C GLN A 373 10.54 11.80 14.43
N ALA A 374 9.29 11.67 14.86
CA ALA A 374 8.64 10.39 15.14
C ALA A 374 7.94 9.77 13.93
N ASP A 375 7.64 10.57 12.88
CA ASP A 375 7.51 9.98 11.54
C ASP A 375 8.92 9.95 10.97
N PRO A 376 9.53 8.83 11.06
CA PRO A 376 10.94 8.75 10.71
C PRO A 376 11.16 8.86 9.24
N GLY A 377 10.39 9.60 8.58
CA GLY A 377 10.66 9.44 7.20
C GLY A 377 10.82 7.94 6.92
N PRO A 378 11.40 7.52 5.93
CA PRO A 378 11.61 6.08 5.75
C PRO A 378 12.36 5.46 6.95
N ARG A 379 11.62 4.80 7.85
CA ARG A 379 12.17 3.83 8.80
C ARG A 379 12.24 2.49 8.17
#